data_676cf4f6273e91d9a4f2640fea061fd9
#
_entry.id   676cf4f6273e91d9a4f2640fea061fd9
#
_cell.length_a   1.000
_cell.length_b   1.000
_cell.length_c   1.000
_cell.angle_alpha   90.00
_cell.angle_beta   90.00
_cell.angle_gamma   90.00
#
_symmetry.space_group_name_H-M   'P 1'
#
loop_
_entity.id
_entity.type
_entity.pdbx_description
1 polymer ?
#
loop_
_entity_poly.entity_id
_entity_poly.type
_entity_poly.pdbx_seq_one_letter_code
_entity_poly.pdbx_strand_id
1 'polypeptide(L)'
;MSNKTITDTNYTFPGQTNVYKGKVREVYSLDNDLLVMIATDRLSAFDVVMPKGIPYKGQILNQIATKMMRDTEDLVPNWLAATPDPNVAVGKKCDPFKVEMVIRGYMSGHAAREYKAGKRMLCGVPLPEGMKENDKFPQPIITPATKAEMGDHDEDISKEDILKRGIVSAEDLSLIHI
;
A
#
# COMPACT_ATOMS: atom_id res chain seq x y z
N MET A 1 -18.90 -24.15 12.30
CA MET A 1 -19.07 -22.80 11.77
C MET A 1 -18.56 -22.79 10.33
N SER A 2 -19.35 -22.36 9.37
CA SER A 2 -18.93 -22.32 7.96
C SER A 2 -17.85 -21.23 7.84
N ASN A 3 -16.59 -21.59 7.58
CA ASN A 3 -15.50 -20.66 7.25
C ASN A 3 -15.72 -20.08 5.84
N LYS A 4 -16.81 -19.31 5.67
CA LYS A 4 -17.05 -18.62 4.40
C LYS A 4 -16.05 -17.45 4.29
N THR A 5 -15.20 -17.51 3.27
CA THR A 5 -14.34 -16.39 2.89
C THR A 5 -15.18 -15.36 2.14
N ILE A 6 -14.90 -14.08 2.36
CA ILE A 6 -15.46 -12.97 1.58
C ILE A 6 -14.55 -12.76 0.36
N THR A 7 -14.94 -13.32 -0.77
CA THR A 7 -14.17 -13.21 -2.01
C THR A 7 -14.80 -12.26 -3.03
N ASP A 8 -16.06 -11.92 -2.86
CA ASP A 8 -16.81 -10.98 -3.69
C ASP A 8 -17.89 -10.30 -2.86
N THR A 9 -18.19 -9.05 -3.18
CA THR A 9 -19.30 -8.30 -2.58
C THR A 9 -20.18 -7.69 -3.66
N ASN A 10 -21.48 -7.67 -3.41
CA ASN A 10 -22.48 -7.10 -4.32
C ASN A 10 -23.42 -6.19 -3.52
N TYR A 11 -22.80 -5.24 -2.80
CA TYR A 11 -23.57 -4.25 -2.05
C TYR A 11 -24.00 -3.09 -2.94
N THR A 12 -25.10 -2.46 -2.53
CA THR A 12 -25.55 -1.19 -3.08
C THR A 12 -25.74 -0.22 -1.92
N PHE A 13 -25.10 0.92 -1.98
CA PHE A 13 -25.16 1.97 -0.96
C PHE A 13 -25.97 3.15 -1.47
N PRO A 14 -26.73 3.85 -0.59
CA PRO A 14 -27.33 5.13 -0.95
C PRO A 14 -26.27 6.11 -1.47
N GLY A 15 -26.53 6.79 -2.58
CA GLY A 15 -25.59 7.74 -3.18
C GLY A 15 -24.37 7.07 -3.88
N GLN A 16 -24.39 5.77 -4.09
CA GLN A 16 -23.31 5.09 -4.79
C GLN A 16 -23.20 5.56 -6.25
N THR A 17 -22.02 6.05 -6.63
CA THR A 17 -21.72 6.53 -7.99
C THR A 17 -20.87 5.57 -8.79
N ASN A 18 -20.02 4.76 -8.12
CA ASN A 18 -19.14 3.80 -8.78
C ASN A 18 -18.78 2.65 -7.85
N VAL A 19 -18.33 1.54 -8.44
CA VAL A 19 -17.66 0.44 -7.73
C VAL A 19 -16.42 0.01 -8.49
N TYR A 20 -15.30 -0.06 -7.80
CA TYR A 20 -14.04 -0.59 -8.30
C TYR A 20 -13.71 -1.90 -7.58
N LYS A 21 -13.60 -3.00 -8.34
CA LYS A 21 -13.20 -4.31 -7.82
C LYS A 21 -11.71 -4.53 -8.09
N GLY A 22 -10.88 -4.24 -7.09
CA GLY A 22 -9.44 -4.48 -7.15
C GLY A 22 -9.06 -5.94 -6.86
N LYS A 23 -7.77 -6.26 -6.90
CA LYS A 23 -7.24 -7.61 -6.68
C LYS A 23 -7.66 -8.20 -5.32
N VAL A 24 -7.73 -7.39 -4.26
CA VAL A 24 -8.00 -7.82 -2.87
C VAL A 24 -8.96 -6.92 -2.12
N ARG A 25 -9.44 -5.83 -2.70
CA ARG A 25 -10.37 -4.88 -2.10
C ARG A 25 -11.45 -4.49 -3.09
N GLU A 26 -12.58 -4.10 -2.58
CA GLU A 26 -13.65 -3.47 -3.35
C GLU A 26 -13.92 -2.08 -2.78
N VAL A 27 -14.00 -1.08 -3.65
CA VAL A 27 -14.12 0.32 -3.30
C VAL A 27 -15.38 0.89 -3.94
N TYR A 28 -16.30 1.29 -3.11
CA TYR A 28 -17.56 1.93 -3.50
C TYR A 28 -17.42 3.43 -3.30
N SER A 29 -17.57 4.19 -4.39
CA SER A 29 -17.58 5.67 -4.33
C SER A 29 -19.00 6.17 -4.11
N LEU A 30 -19.15 7.14 -3.21
CA LEU A 30 -20.42 7.79 -2.93
C LEU A 30 -20.42 9.24 -3.45
N ASP A 31 -21.60 9.81 -3.64
CA ASP A 31 -21.81 11.18 -4.18
C ASP A 31 -21.39 12.31 -3.23
N ASN A 32 -21.15 12.00 -1.95
CA ASN A 32 -20.69 12.93 -0.92
C ASN A 32 -19.18 12.90 -0.67
N ASP A 33 -18.38 12.51 -1.67
CA ASP A 33 -16.92 12.34 -1.60
C ASP A 33 -16.43 11.35 -0.52
N LEU A 34 -17.28 10.40 -0.16
CA LEU A 34 -16.88 9.27 0.67
C LEU A 34 -16.58 8.01 -0.17
N LEU A 35 -15.72 7.20 0.41
CA LEU A 35 -15.45 5.83 -0.05
C LEU A 35 -15.87 4.84 1.02
N VAL A 36 -16.51 3.74 0.59
CA VAL A 36 -16.66 2.52 1.41
C VAL A 36 -15.70 1.49 0.83
N MET A 37 -14.68 1.13 1.59
CA MET A 37 -13.67 0.17 1.19
C MET A 37 -13.86 -1.14 1.93
N ILE A 38 -13.99 -2.25 1.21
CA ILE A 38 -14.17 -3.58 1.78
C ILE A 38 -12.91 -4.40 1.50
N ALA A 39 -12.19 -4.75 2.55
CA ALA A 39 -11.06 -5.66 2.47
C ALA A 39 -11.58 -7.09 2.36
N THR A 40 -11.38 -7.72 1.22
CA THR A 40 -11.80 -9.09 0.96
C THR A 40 -10.74 -10.11 1.43
N ASP A 41 -11.14 -11.36 1.50
CA ASP A 41 -10.25 -12.49 1.83
C ASP A 41 -9.46 -13.00 0.61
N ARG A 42 -9.62 -12.34 -0.57
CA ARG A 42 -8.83 -12.68 -1.76
C ARG A 42 -7.35 -12.53 -1.48
N LEU A 43 -6.56 -13.44 -2.03
CA LEU A 43 -5.09 -13.39 -2.08
C LEU A 43 -4.65 -13.14 -3.50
N SER A 44 -3.74 -12.19 -3.69
CA SER A 44 -3.04 -11.99 -4.96
C SER A 44 -1.55 -12.25 -4.74
N ALA A 45 -0.94 -13.05 -5.62
CA ALA A 45 0.48 -13.30 -5.65
C ALA A 45 0.96 -13.32 -7.11
N PHE A 46 2.09 -12.64 -7.38
CA PHE A 46 2.62 -12.48 -8.75
C PHE A 46 1.56 -11.95 -9.74
N ASP A 47 0.78 -10.96 -9.30
CA ASP A 47 -0.33 -10.36 -10.05
C ASP A 47 -1.52 -11.30 -10.39
N VAL A 48 -1.50 -12.53 -9.91
CA VAL A 48 -2.58 -13.50 -10.07
C VAL A 48 -3.44 -13.55 -8.80
N VAL A 49 -4.75 -13.34 -8.95
CA VAL A 49 -5.71 -13.56 -7.87
C VAL A 49 -5.93 -15.05 -7.70
N MET A 50 -5.64 -15.56 -6.51
CA MET A 50 -5.78 -16.98 -6.21
C MET A 50 -7.26 -17.41 -6.19
N PRO A 51 -7.57 -18.66 -6.58
CA PRO A 51 -8.97 -19.13 -6.67
C PRO A 51 -9.66 -19.29 -5.32
N LYS A 52 -8.89 -19.33 -4.22
CA LYS A 52 -9.42 -19.45 -2.86
C LYS A 52 -8.93 -18.28 -2.00
N GLY A 53 -9.84 -17.72 -1.20
CA GLY A 53 -9.50 -16.73 -0.19
C GLY A 53 -8.94 -17.35 1.08
N ILE A 54 -8.25 -16.54 1.87
CA ILE A 54 -7.77 -16.91 3.21
C ILE A 54 -8.79 -16.38 4.22
N PRO A 55 -9.44 -17.24 5.02
CA PRO A 55 -10.43 -16.80 6.00
C PRO A 55 -9.89 -15.71 6.93
N TYR A 56 -10.69 -14.67 7.16
CA TYR A 56 -10.39 -13.52 8.02
C TYR A 56 -9.24 -12.62 7.55
N LYS A 57 -8.60 -12.87 6.39
CA LYS A 57 -7.51 -12.03 5.87
C LYS A 57 -7.93 -10.56 5.74
N GLY A 58 -9.11 -10.32 5.15
CA GLY A 58 -9.64 -8.96 4.99
C GLY A 58 -9.83 -8.25 6.32
N GLN A 59 -10.43 -8.93 7.30
CA GLN A 59 -10.65 -8.38 8.65
C GLN A 59 -9.32 -8.02 9.33
N ILE A 60 -8.36 -8.93 9.35
CA ILE A 60 -7.07 -8.72 9.99
C ILE A 60 -6.36 -7.51 9.37
N LEU A 61 -6.27 -7.46 8.05
CA LEU A 61 -5.60 -6.36 7.35
C LEU A 61 -6.29 -5.01 7.57
N ASN A 62 -7.64 -4.97 7.55
CA ASN A 62 -8.38 -3.73 7.78
C ASN A 62 -8.23 -3.24 9.22
N GLN A 63 -8.25 -4.14 10.21
CA GLN A 63 -8.08 -3.77 11.62
C GLN A 63 -6.66 -3.27 11.91
N ILE A 64 -5.62 -3.92 11.33
CA ILE A 64 -4.24 -3.44 11.46
C ILE A 64 -4.10 -2.05 10.84
N ALA A 65 -4.61 -1.84 9.61
CA ALA A 65 -4.57 -0.54 8.95
C ALA A 65 -5.32 0.53 9.76
N THR A 66 -6.51 0.21 10.29
CA THR A 66 -7.29 1.09 11.16
C THR A 66 -6.51 1.50 12.41
N LYS A 67 -5.88 0.52 13.07
CA LYS A 67 -5.05 0.81 14.25
C LYS A 67 -3.90 1.75 13.90
N MET A 68 -3.16 1.47 12.84
CA MET A 68 -2.04 2.32 12.43
C MET A 68 -2.49 3.74 12.09
N MET A 69 -3.61 3.90 11.37
CA MET A 69 -4.15 5.23 11.04
C MET A 69 -4.59 6.01 12.29
N ARG A 70 -5.15 5.33 13.29
CA ARG A 70 -5.54 5.97 14.57
C ARG A 70 -4.33 6.31 15.44
N ASP A 71 -3.33 5.44 15.47
CA ASP A 71 -2.11 5.66 16.27
C ASP A 71 -1.24 6.81 15.72
N THR A 72 -1.48 7.24 14.47
CA THR A 72 -0.72 8.30 13.79
C THR A 72 -1.56 9.51 13.41
N GLU A 73 -2.81 9.61 13.87
CA GLU A 73 -3.73 10.71 13.48
C GLU A 73 -3.31 12.08 14.03
N ASP A 74 -2.52 12.10 15.09
CA ASP A 74 -1.90 13.29 15.67
C ASP A 74 -0.66 13.76 14.89
N LEU A 75 -0.05 12.90 14.09
CA LEU A 75 1.13 13.21 13.27
C LEU A 75 0.73 13.69 11.88
N VAL A 76 -0.26 13.04 11.25
CA VAL A 76 -0.71 13.35 9.90
C VAL A 76 -2.20 13.04 9.74
N PRO A 77 -3.00 13.94 9.13
CA PRO A 77 -4.39 13.65 8.79
C PRO A 77 -4.47 12.42 7.87
N ASN A 78 -5.48 11.59 8.08
CA ASN A 78 -5.73 10.44 7.23
C ASN A 78 -7.16 10.42 6.67
N TRP A 79 -7.43 9.51 5.76
CA TRP A 79 -8.72 9.42 5.07
C TRP A 79 -9.82 8.75 5.89
N LEU A 80 -9.49 8.01 6.94
CA LEU A 80 -10.43 7.18 7.70
C LEU A 80 -11.41 8.00 8.52
N ALA A 81 -12.71 7.77 8.34
CA ALA A 81 -13.77 8.35 9.15
C ALA A 81 -14.42 7.32 10.10
N ALA A 82 -14.66 6.08 9.62
CA ALA A 82 -15.32 5.05 10.40
C ALA A 82 -14.92 3.63 9.97
N THR A 83 -15.10 2.68 10.88
CA THR A 83 -14.92 1.23 10.63
C THR A 83 -16.15 0.49 11.14
N PRO A 84 -17.26 0.49 10.38
CA PRO A 84 -18.53 -0.07 10.82
C PRO A 84 -18.52 -1.60 10.93
N ASP A 85 -17.55 -2.27 10.29
CA ASP A 85 -17.36 -3.71 10.34
C ASP A 85 -15.85 -4.03 10.31
N PRO A 86 -15.38 -5.17 10.86
CA PRO A 86 -13.97 -5.52 10.91
C PRO A 86 -13.23 -5.48 9.57
N ASN A 87 -13.91 -5.70 8.44
CA ASN A 87 -13.31 -5.64 7.12
C ASN A 87 -13.77 -4.43 6.28
N VAL A 88 -14.49 -3.50 6.88
CA VAL A 88 -15.02 -2.30 6.21
C VAL A 88 -14.42 -1.03 6.79
N ALA A 89 -13.87 -0.19 5.93
CA ALA A 89 -13.44 1.17 6.25
C ALA A 89 -14.25 2.17 5.42
N VAL A 90 -14.68 3.25 6.07
CA VAL A 90 -15.36 4.37 5.42
C VAL A 90 -14.51 5.62 5.63
N GLY A 91 -14.33 6.41 4.60
CA GLY A 91 -13.55 7.63 4.72
C GLY A 91 -13.60 8.52 3.49
N LYS A 92 -12.85 9.61 3.54
CA LYS A 92 -12.83 10.63 2.49
C LYS A 92 -12.19 10.08 1.23
N LYS A 93 -12.74 10.43 0.08
CA LYS A 93 -12.10 10.20 -1.21
C LYS A 93 -10.86 11.11 -1.30
N CYS A 94 -9.69 10.48 -1.45
CA CYS A 94 -8.42 11.16 -1.60
C CYS A 94 -7.83 10.87 -2.96
N ASP A 95 -6.98 11.79 -3.45
CA ASP A 95 -6.16 11.58 -4.63
C ASP A 95 -4.81 10.99 -4.21
N PRO A 96 -4.52 9.72 -4.52
CA PRO A 96 -3.28 9.09 -4.08
C PRO A 96 -2.09 9.59 -4.90
N PHE A 97 -0.97 9.83 -4.25
CA PHE A 97 0.30 10.07 -4.94
C PHE A 97 0.67 8.87 -5.82
N LYS A 98 1.20 9.14 -7.02
CA LYS A 98 1.61 8.11 -7.99
C LYS A 98 2.99 7.53 -7.64
N VAL A 99 3.22 7.24 -6.37
CA VAL A 99 4.46 6.67 -5.85
C VAL A 99 4.16 5.76 -4.66
N GLU A 100 4.85 4.62 -4.61
CA GLU A 100 4.84 3.72 -3.47
C GLU A 100 6.13 3.90 -2.67
N MET A 101 6.02 4.07 -1.34
CA MET A 101 7.16 4.22 -0.45
C MET A 101 7.43 2.92 0.28
N VAL A 102 8.59 2.33 0.03
CA VAL A 102 9.03 1.09 0.69
C VAL A 102 10.15 1.38 1.65
N ILE A 103 9.89 1.19 2.95
CA ILE A 103 10.91 1.30 4.00
C ILE A 103 11.50 -0.09 4.25
N ARG A 104 12.82 -0.21 4.14
CA ARG A 104 13.53 -1.47 4.30
C ARG A 104 14.46 -1.44 5.50
N GLY A 105 14.20 -2.31 6.48
CA GLY A 105 15.11 -2.55 7.61
C GLY A 105 16.18 -3.62 7.32
N TYR A 106 15.97 -4.41 6.26
CA TYR A 106 16.80 -5.59 5.94
C TYR A 106 17.09 -5.69 4.45
N MET A 107 18.26 -6.25 4.11
CA MET A 107 18.68 -6.58 2.75
C MET A 107 17.90 -7.81 2.25
N SER A 108 16.63 -7.64 1.89
CA SER A 108 15.75 -8.74 1.47
C SER A 108 14.95 -8.41 0.22
N GLY A 109 14.36 -9.42 -0.41
CA GLY A 109 13.49 -9.26 -1.57
C GLY A 109 14.16 -8.54 -2.74
N HIS A 110 13.56 -7.47 -3.25
CA HIS A 110 14.07 -6.68 -4.38
C HIS A 110 15.48 -6.15 -4.11
N ALA A 111 15.73 -5.55 -2.94
CA ALA A 111 17.05 -5.02 -2.59
C ALA A 111 18.14 -6.11 -2.62
N ALA A 112 17.87 -7.30 -2.11
CA ALA A 112 18.81 -8.41 -2.15
C ALA A 112 19.08 -8.90 -3.57
N ARG A 113 18.05 -8.97 -4.41
CA ARG A 113 18.23 -9.36 -5.83
C ARG A 113 19.10 -8.37 -6.59
N GLU A 114 18.84 -7.07 -6.44
CA GLU A 114 19.61 -6.02 -7.08
C GLU A 114 21.08 -5.98 -6.58
N TYR A 115 21.26 -6.15 -5.27
CA TYR A 115 22.58 -6.21 -4.67
C TYR A 115 23.38 -7.43 -5.18
N LYS A 116 22.75 -8.60 -5.26
CA LYS A 116 23.33 -9.82 -5.82
C LYS A 116 23.67 -9.70 -7.31
N ALA A 117 22.88 -8.91 -8.04
CA ALA A 117 23.15 -8.56 -9.43
C ALA A 117 24.29 -7.54 -9.61
N GLY A 118 24.92 -7.10 -8.51
CA GLY A 118 26.07 -6.18 -8.51
C GLY A 118 25.73 -4.71 -8.29
N LYS A 119 24.46 -4.33 -8.14
CA LYS A 119 24.11 -2.94 -7.82
C LYS A 119 24.55 -2.57 -6.41
N ARG A 120 25.04 -1.35 -6.25
CA ARG A 120 25.45 -0.76 -4.98
C ARG A 120 24.69 0.53 -4.68
N MET A 121 23.68 0.82 -5.50
CA MET A 121 22.76 1.92 -5.32
C MET A 121 21.35 1.45 -5.68
N LEU A 122 20.36 1.79 -4.86
CA LEU A 122 18.94 1.47 -5.08
C LEU A 122 18.12 2.72 -4.81
N CYS A 123 17.32 3.16 -5.77
CA CYS A 123 16.48 4.37 -5.67
C CYS A 123 17.26 5.63 -5.20
N GLY A 124 18.52 5.78 -5.64
CA GLY A 124 19.40 6.88 -5.20
C GLY A 124 20.08 6.67 -3.83
N VAL A 125 19.80 5.55 -3.14
CA VAL A 125 20.38 5.25 -1.83
C VAL A 125 21.56 4.28 -1.98
N PRO A 126 22.77 4.60 -1.44
CA PRO A 126 23.90 3.70 -1.49
C PRO A 126 23.66 2.48 -0.58
N LEU A 127 23.98 1.30 -1.09
CA LEU A 127 23.92 0.04 -0.34
C LEU A 127 25.30 -0.27 0.26
N PRO A 128 25.39 -0.56 1.57
CA PRO A 128 26.67 -0.86 2.21
C PRO A 128 27.36 -2.08 1.61
N GLU A 129 28.70 -2.04 1.53
CA GLU A 129 29.49 -3.16 1.02
C GLU A 129 29.50 -4.35 2.00
N GLY A 130 29.64 -5.55 1.48
CA GLY A 130 29.78 -6.79 2.25
C GLY A 130 28.48 -7.34 2.84
N MET A 131 27.33 -6.72 2.57
CA MET A 131 26.05 -7.22 3.05
C MET A 131 25.65 -8.53 2.35
N LYS A 132 24.97 -9.37 3.10
CA LYS A 132 24.34 -10.60 2.63
C LYS A 132 22.82 -10.47 2.64
N GLU A 133 22.15 -11.38 1.94
CA GLU A 133 20.69 -11.48 2.00
C GLU A 133 20.22 -11.69 3.45
N ASN A 134 19.20 -10.93 3.84
CA ASN A 134 18.62 -10.85 5.17
C ASN A 134 19.45 -10.13 6.24
N ASP A 135 20.60 -9.57 5.91
CA ASP A 135 21.32 -8.69 6.85
C ASP A 135 20.49 -7.44 7.17
N LYS A 136 20.56 -7.01 8.42
CA LYS A 136 19.94 -5.78 8.86
C LYS A 136 20.71 -4.57 8.35
N PHE A 137 20.02 -3.58 7.79
CA PHE A 137 20.67 -2.30 7.47
C PHE A 137 21.09 -1.55 8.73
N PRO A 138 22.23 -0.84 8.72
CA PRO A 138 22.63 0.03 9.84
C PRO A 138 21.56 1.05 10.22
N GLN A 139 20.86 1.58 9.22
CA GLN A 139 19.66 2.40 9.33
C GLN A 139 18.65 1.94 8.25
N PRO A 140 17.34 1.99 8.53
CA PRO A 140 16.34 1.72 7.50
C PRO A 140 16.53 2.64 6.29
N ILE A 141 16.37 2.10 5.09
CA ILE A 141 16.44 2.84 3.84
C ILE A 141 15.06 2.97 3.21
N ILE A 142 14.84 4.05 2.46
CA ILE A 142 13.60 4.27 1.72
C ILE A 142 13.89 4.05 0.24
N THR A 143 13.15 3.15 -0.39
CA THR A 143 13.31 2.76 -1.78
C THR A 143 11.98 2.92 -2.51
N PRO A 144 11.68 4.11 -3.03
CA PRO A 144 10.41 4.37 -3.69
C PRO A 144 10.29 3.65 -5.04
N ALA A 145 9.06 3.37 -5.44
CA ALA A 145 8.72 2.95 -6.79
C ALA A 145 7.59 3.82 -7.35
N THR A 146 7.58 4.04 -8.66
CA THR A 146 6.43 4.67 -9.32
C THR A 146 5.20 3.78 -9.17
N LYS A 147 4.02 4.39 -9.11
CA LYS A 147 2.75 3.66 -9.19
C LYS A 147 2.32 3.61 -10.65
N ALA A 148 2.64 2.50 -11.31
CA ALA A 148 2.24 2.27 -12.69
C ALA A 148 0.72 2.09 -12.84
N GLU A 149 0.22 2.31 -14.05
CA GLU A 149 -1.17 1.99 -14.38
C GLU A 149 -1.36 0.48 -14.54
N MET A 150 -2.62 0.05 -14.55
CA MET A 150 -2.94 -1.38 -14.62
C MET A 150 -2.41 -2.00 -15.93
N GLY A 151 -1.46 -2.92 -15.81
CA GLY A 151 -0.81 -3.60 -16.94
C GLY A 151 0.68 -3.26 -17.10
N ASP A 152 1.14 -2.19 -16.46
CA ASP A 152 2.55 -1.81 -16.41
C ASP A 152 3.20 -2.22 -15.08
N HIS A 153 4.53 -2.20 -15.04
CA HIS A 153 5.30 -2.52 -13.84
C HIS A 153 5.77 -1.24 -13.14
N ASP A 154 5.73 -1.26 -11.81
CA ASP A 154 6.32 -0.22 -10.98
C ASP A 154 7.84 -0.18 -11.20
N GLU A 155 8.40 1.03 -11.35
CA GLU A 155 9.82 1.27 -11.57
C GLU A 155 10.45 1.92 -10.34
N ASP A 156 11.69 1.51 -10.02
CA ASP A 156 12.49 2.18 -8.99
C ASP A 156 12.67 3.67 -9.34
N ILE A 157 12.45 4.54 -8.37
CA ILE A 157 12.60 5.99 -8.53
C ILE A 157 13.36 6.58 -7.35
N SER A 158 14.22 7.58 -7.59
CA SER A 158 14.91 8.28 -6.52
C SER A 158 14.05 9.40 -5.91
N LYS A 159 14.40 9.83 -4.69
CA LYS A 159 13.80 11.01 -4.05
C LYS A 159 13.93 12.25 -4.94
N GLU A 160 15.11 12.44 -5.52
CA GLU A 160 15.42 13.56 -6.41
C GLU A 160 14.50 13.56 -7.63
N ASP A 161 14.28 12.39 -8.25
CA ASP A 161 13.41 12.27 -9.42
C ASP A 161 11.94 12.45 -9.06
N ILE A 162 11.49 12.00 -7.89
CA ILE A 162 10.13 12.27 -7.39
C ILE A 162 9.87 13.77 -7.33
N LEU A 163 10.79 14.52 -6.73
CA LEU A 163 10.69 15.98 -6.61
C LEU A 163 10.80 16.67 -7.97
N LYS A 164 11.75 16.25 -8.79
CA LYS A 164 11.98 16.80 -10.14
C LYS A 164 10.79 16.60 -11.07
N ARG A 165 10.12 15.45 -10.98
CA ARG A 165 8.91 15.14 -11.75
C ARG A 165 7.64 15.77 -11.14
N GLY A 166 7.72 16.37 -9.94
CA GLY A 166 6.58 16.96 -9.25
C GLY A 166 5.52 15.94 -8.80
N ILE A 167 5.91 14.68 -8.57
CA ILE A 167 4.98 13.62 -8.15
C ILE A 167 4.49 13.88 -6.72
N VAL A 168 5.40 14.33 -5.85
CA VAL A 168 5.13 14.68 -4.46
C VAL A 168 5.88 15.96 -4.13
N SER A 169 5.31 16.83 -3.30
CA SER A 169 6.01 18.01 -2.80
C SER A 169 7.14 17.64 -1.83
N ALA A 170 8.09 18.55 -1.60
CA ALA A 170 9.15 18.32 -0.62
C ALA A 170 8.59 18.23 0.81
N GLU A 171 7.52 18.97 1.10
CA GLU A 171 6.83 18.98 2.38
C GLU A 171 6.15 17.62 2.63
N ASP A 172 5.32 17.16 1.69
CA ASP A 172 4.63 15.86 1.80
C ASP A 172 5.63 14.70 1.87
N LEU A 173 6.71 14.76 1.07
CA LEU A 173 7.74 13.73 1.07
C LEU A 173 8.48 13.66 2.43
N SER A 174 8.58 14.77 3.17
CA SER A 174 9.21 14.81 4.49
C SER A 174 8.43 14.03 5.55
N LEU A 175 7.10 13.92 5.40
CA LEU A 175 6.24 13.19 6.34
C LEU A 175 6.58 11.69 6.43
N ILE A 176 7.16 11.13 5.38
CA ILE A 176 7.58 9.71 5.35
C ILE A 176 8.68 9.41 6.37
N HIS A 177 9.46 10.41 6.75
CA HIS A 177 10.55 10.27 7.72
C HIS A 177 10.10 10.40 9.19
N ILE A 178 8.85 10.74 9.43
CA ILE A 178 8.26 10.82 10.76
C ILE A 178 7.84 9.44 11.25
#